data_8a73500f06785a01fda0bb2760a7dcbc
#
_entry.id   8a73500f06785a01fda0bb2760a7dcbc
#
_cell.length_a   1.000
_cell.length_b   1.000
_cell.length_c   1.000
_cell.angle_alpha   90.00
_cell.angle_beta   90.00
_cell.angle_gamma   90.00
#
_symmetry.space_group_name_H-M   'P 1'
#
loop_
_entity.id
_entity.type
_entity.pdbx_description
1 polymer ?
#
loop_
_entity_poly.entity_id
_entity_poly.type
_entity_poly.pdbx_seq_one_letter_code
_entity_poly.pdbx_strand_id
1 'polypeptide(L)'
;MTLPASSTVWFVGAGPGNPDLLTIRAREILSRTRMCVCDPQVLPGVRGVVASELAVPQDKLDETERDYERLVQQAKEQGSRRRPPRPEPPSAADIVDVPEESTPADIVEMLAERLSQGADVVRLVAGNPLSSERIQSEIEAVQAAGMNFQIVPGMSVPSTVPAFAGIALGSTYTETDISSIPADVLATDDALWDGLVGAPQPLVLQVVSAQLPVISEQLLNRGVGSAVPVSVTVNGTTRLQRTFDTTLGMLGNVDATDAPVLATSPPMVVTIGKSVDERFKYAWWENRALYGWRVLVPRAKEQAGPMSTRLSAHGAIPMEVPTISVEPPRNPAQMERAIKGIVEGRYQWIVLTSVNAVRSLWAKIQEFGLDSRSFAGVRIAAVGAKTAEAIEALGITPELLPKPTQQNSAGLVDVFPEFDPDLDPVGRVLLPRADIATDVLVDGIHALGWEVDDVVSYRTVRAAPPSAEVREMIKSGGFDAVCFTSASTVRNLVGIAGKPHARTIIACIGPMAAAAATELGLRVDVQPEVAGVAELVDALADHVAHLRAAGQLPPPRKKRRARKAGS
;
A
#
# COMPACT_ATOMS: atom_id res chain seq x y z
N MET A 1 17.15 -31.74 17.05
CA MET A 1 16.41 -30.61 17.64
C MET A 1 14.97 -31.07 17.88
N THR A 2 14.47 -31.07 19.11
CA THR A 2 13.08 -31.42 19.40
C THR A 2 12.20 -30.22 19.06
N LEU A 3 11.44 -30.33 17.96
CA LEU A 3 10.46 -29.31 17.58
C LEU A 3 9.29 -29.30 18.57
N PRO A 4 8.73 -28.13 18.91
CA PRO A 4 7.53 -28.07 19.74
C PRO A 4 6.37 -28.80 19.04
N ALA A 5 5.70 -29.68 19.76
CA ALA A 5 4.62 -30.52 19.20
C ALA A 5 3.40 -29.74 18.68
N SER A 6 3.32 -28.45 18.94
CA SER A 6 2.19 -27.57 18.54
C SER A 6 2.47 -26.64 17.36
N SER A 7 3.73 -26.51 16.89
CA SER A 7 4.08 -25.58 15.81
C SER A 7 3.79 -26.19 14.44
N THR A 8 3.27 -25.40 13.53
CA THR A 8 2.78 -25.83 12.21
C THR A 8 3.46 -25.00 11.10
N VAL A 9 3.83 -25.68 10.02
CA VAL A 9 4.22 -25.05 8.74
C VAL A 9 2.94 -24.83 7.92
N TRP A 10 2.66 -23.58 7.57
CA TRP A 10 1.55 -23.22 6.70
C TRP A 10 2.02 -22.97 5.28
N PHE A 11 1.75 -23.88 4.34
CA PHE A 11 1.95 -23.63 2.92
C PHE A 11 0.80 -22.80 2.38
N VAL A 12 1.05 -21.51 2.14
CA VAL A 12 0.00 -20.54 1.76
C VAL A 12 0.20 -20.08 0.32
N GLY A 13 -0.82 -20.28 -0.51
CA GLY A 13 -0.83 -19.81 -1.88
C GLY A 13 -1.11 -18.30 -1.97
N ALA A 14 -0.19 -17.58 -2.61
CA ALA A 14 -0.27 -16.14 -2.86
C ALA A 14 -1.23 -15.78 -4.03
N GLY A 15 -1.68 -16.78 -4.79
CA GLY A 15 -2.43 -16.55 -6.02
C GLY A 15 -1.60 -15.80 -7.08
N PRO A 16 -2.25 -15.08 -8.02
CA PRO A 16 -1.58 -14.43 -9.14
C PRO A 16 -0.88 -13.10 -8.78
N GLY A 17 -0.88 -12.70 -7.50
CA GLY A 17 -0.11 -11.55 -7.01
C GLY A 17 -0.92 -10.30 -6.63
N ASN A 18 -2.21 -10.27 -6.89
CA ASN A 18 -3.10 -9.23 -6.35
C ASN A 18 -3.54 -9.63 -4.93
N PRO A 19 -3.25 -8.83 -3.88
CA PRO A 19 -3.65 -9.14 -2.51
C PRO A 19 -5.17 -9.25 -2.31
N ASP A 20 -5.98 -8.62 -3.16
CA ASP A 20 -7.45 -8.75 -3.11
C ASP A 20 -7.95 -10.13 -3.57
N LEU A 21 -7.07 -10.94 -4.16
CA LEU A 21 -7.35 -12.31 -4.60
C LEU A 21 -6.83 -13.38 -3.63
N LEU A 22 -6.32 -12.99 -2.49
CA LEU A 22 -6.02 -13.94 -1.42
C LEU A 22 -7.34 -14.56 -0.92
N THR A 23 -7.30 -15.87 -0.66
CA THR A 23 -8.41 -16.49 0.06
C THR A 23 -8.54 -15.85 1.46
N ILE A 24 -9.74 -15.83 2.02
CA ILE A 24 -9.96 -15.29 3.37
C ILE A 24 -9.00 -15.94 4.36
N ARG A 25 -8.85 -17.27 4.27
CA ARG A 25 -7.95 -18.03 5.15
C ARG A 25 -6.49 -17.65 4.98
N ALA A 26 -6.04 -17.44 3.73
CA ALA A 26 -4.68 -16.97 3.46
C ALA A 26 -4.44 -15.61 4.10
N ARG A 27 -5.38 -14.67 3.94
CA ARG A 27 -5.27 -13.32 4.52
C ARG A 27 -5.22 -13.36 6.05
N GLU A 28 -6.09 -14.15 6.70
CA GLU A 28 -6.10 -14.29 8.16
C GLU A 28 -4.77 -14.81 8.72
N ILE A 29 -4.19 -15.81 8.07
CA ILE A 29 -2.89 -16.37 8.48
C ILE A 29 -1.78 -15.37 8.24
N LEU A 30 -1.70 -14.79 7.03
CA LEU A 30 -0.64 -13.86 6.66
C LEU A 30 -0.64 -12.61 7.54
N SER A 31 -1.82 -12.01 7.80
CA SER A 31 -1.91 -10.76 8.58
C SER A 31 -1.40 -10.89 10.02
N ARG A 32 -1.35 -12.12 10.55
CA ARG A 32 -0.96 -12.44 11.93
C ARG A 32 0.33 -13.22 12.06
N THR A 33 0.99 -13.58 10.96
CA THR A 33 2.24 -14.32 11.02
C THR A 33 3.45 -13.40 11.24
N ARG A 34 4.38 -13.84 12.10
CA ARG A 34 5.64 -13.13 12.33
C ARG A 34 6.80 -13.73 11.56
N MET A 35 6.68 -14.97 11.08
CA MET A 35 7.76 -15.69 10.40
C MET A 35 7.28 -16.21 9.05
N CYS A 36 7.92 -15.76 7.99
CA CYS A 36 7.54 -16.09 6.62
C CYS A 36 8.78 -16.46 5.79
N VAL A 37 8.75 -17.66 5.22
CA VAL A 37 9.69 -18.12 4.19
C VAL A 37 8.98 -17.95 2.84
N CYS A 38 9.46 -17.02 2.03
CA CYS A 38 8.72 -16.48 0.90
C CYS A 38 9.36 -16.84 -0.43
N ASP A 39 8.57 -17.25 -1.41
CA ASP A 39 9.04 -17.37 -2.80
C ASP A 39 9.44 -15.99 -3.34
N PRO A 40 10.57 -15.88 -4.04
CA PRO A 40 10.99 -14.61 -4.66
C PRO A 40 9.98 -14.10 -5.70
N GLN A 41 9.19 -14.99 -6.29
CA GLN A 41 8.15 -14.66 -7.28
C GLN A 41 6.88 -14.04 -6.66
N VAL A 42 6.71 -14.11 -5.33
CA VAL A 42 5.57 -13.47 -4.65
C VAL A 42 5.69 -11.95 -4.73
N LEU A 43 4.67 -11.31 -5.30
CA LEU A 43 4.69 -9.88 -5.56
C LEU A 43 4.61 -9.04 -4.27
N PRO A 44 5.19 -7.82 -4.29
CA PRO A 44 5.25 -6.93 -3.12
C PRO A 44 3.90 -6.64 -2.48
N GLY A 45 2.80 -6.58 -3.28
CA GLY A 45 1.46 -6.35 -2.75
C GLY A 45 1.00 -7.43 -1.78
N VAL A 46 1.27 -8.70 -2.07
CA VAL A 46 0.94 -9.83 -1.18
C VAL A 46 1.88 -9.87 0.01
N ARG A 47 3.18 -9.61 -0.19
CA ARG A 47 4.16 -9.52 0.92
C ARG A 47 3.75 -8.46 1.95
N GLY A 48 3.14 -7.35 1.50
CA GLY A 48 2.64 -6.28 2.37
C GLY A 48 1.48 -6.68 3.27
N VAL A 49 0.83 -7.84 3.03
CA VAL A 49 -0.20 -8.39 3.92
C VAL A 49 0.41 -9.13 5.12
N VAL A 50 1.66 -9.62 5.00
CA VAL A 50 2.33 -10.36 6.07
C VAL A 50 2.49 -9.45 7.30
N ALA A 51 2.01 -9.93 8.44
CA ALA A 51 1.99 -9.21 9.73
C ALA A 51 1.26 -7.85 9.73
N SER A 52 0.36 -7.60 8.76
CA SER A 52 -0.31 -6.30 8.62
C SER A 52 -1.21 -5.92 9.82
N GLU A 53 -1.65 -6.88 10.62
CA GLU A 53 -2.41 -6.68 11.85
C GLU A 53 -1.55 -6.66 13.13
N LEU A 54 -0.24 -6.86 13.00
CA LEU A 54 0.66 -6.93 14.15
C LEU A 54 1.36 -5.59 14.39
N ALA A 55 1.49 -5.24 15.65
CA ALA A 55 2.37 -4.14 16.04
C ALA A 55 3.83 -4.51 15.80
N VAL A 56 4.60 -3.55 15.29
CA VAL A 56 6.05 -3.69 15.16
C VAL A 56 6.66 -3.75 16.56
N PRO A 57 7.54 -4.72 16.85
CA PRO A 57 8.24 -4.80 18.14
C PRO A 57 9.03 -3.52 18.43
N GLN A 58 9.04 -3.10 19.69
CA GLN A 58 9.66 -1.83 20.09
C GLN A 58 11.18 -1.82 19.86
N ASP A 59 11.83 -2.94 20.06
CA ASP A 59 13.27 -3.14 19.79
C ASP A 59 13.64 -2.87 18.32
N LYS A 60 12.81 -3.32 17.37
CA LYS A 60 12.98 -3.03 15.93
C LYS A 60 12.79 -1.55 15.60
N LEU A 61 11.83 -0.90 16.26
CA LEU A 61 11.62 0.53 16.12
C LEU A 61 12.82 1.32 16.64
N ASP A 62 13.31 0.95 17.82
CA ASP A 62 14.47 1.58 18.46
C ASP A 62 15.77 1.38 17.66
N GLU A 63 15.94 0.20 17.05
CA GLU A 63 17.07 -0.07 16.16
C GLU A 63 17.01 0.80 14.91
N THR A 64 15.86 0.86 14.25
CA THR A 64 15.64 1.70 13.07
C THR A 64 15.89 3.18 13.37
N GLU A 65 15.47 3.68 14.53
CA GLU A 65 15.72 5.06 14.93
C GLU A 65 17.21 5.31 15.22
N ARG A 66 17.89 4.39 15.92
CA ARG A 66 19.35 4.47 16.15
C ARG A 66 20.14 4.46 14.84
N ASP A 67 19.73 3.66 13.86
CA ASP A 67 20.37 3.61 12.55
C ASP A 67 20.14 4.90 11.78
N TYR A 68 18.92 5.46 11.86
CA TYR A 68 18.64 6.74 11.26
C TYR A 68 19.43 7.88 11.90
N GLU A 69 19.56 7.90 13.22
CA GLU A 69 20.39 8.88 13.92
C GLU A 69 21.87 8.79 13.51
N ARG A 70 22.41 7.56 13.34
CA ARG A 70 23.76 7.35 12.79
C ARG A 70 23.91 7.93 11.38
N LEU A 71 22.94 7.68 10.49
CA LEU A 71 22.94 8.24 9.14
C LEU A 71 22.88 9.77 9.16
N VAL A 72 22.08 10.36 10.06
CA VAL A 72 21.99 11.82 10.25
C VAL A 72 23.32 12.40 10.71
N GLN A 73 23.99 11.72 11.65
CA GLN A 73 25.28 12.14 12.16
C GLN A 73 26.37 12.06 11.08
N GLN A 74 26.45 10.96 10.34
CA GLN A 74 27.36 10.81 9.20
C GLN A 74 27.14 11.89 8.13
N ALA A 75 25.88 12.20 7.82
CA ALA A 75 25.57 13.26 6.86
C ALA A 75 26.05 14.64 7.33
N LYS A 76 25.95 14.92 8.64
CA LYS A 76 26.49 16.15 9.24
C LYS A 76 28.01 16.23 9.15
N GLU A 77 28.71 15.15 9.49
CA GLU A 77 30.17 15.03 9.42
C GLU A 77 30.71 15.22 7.99
N GLN A 78 29.94 14.76 6.99
CA GLN A 78 30.22 14.98 5.56
C GLN A 78 29.84 16.40 5.06
N GLY A 79 29.46 17.31 5.96
CA GLY A 79 29.11 18.68 5.62
C GLY A 79 27.73 18.84 4.93
N SER A 80 26.90 17.80 4.92
CA SER A 80 25.57 17.88 4.34
C SER A 80 24.64 18.69 5.22
N ARG A 81 24.05 19.75 4.65
CA ARG A 81 22.99 20.54 5.30
C ARG A 81 21.60 19.87 5.23
N ARG A 82 21.48 18.72 4.52
CA ARG A 82 20.23 18.01 4.33
C ARG A 82 20.22 16.74 5.18
N ARG A 83 19.15 16.54 5.94
CA ARG A 83 18.92 15.24 6.61
C ARG A 83 18.71 14.15 5.56
N PRO A 84 19.23 12.93 5.78
CA PRO A 84 18.92 11.78 4.95
C PRO A 84 17.41 11.47 4.99
N PRO A 85 16.86 10.80 3.98
CA PRO A 85 15.48 10.33 4.02
C PRO A 85 15.31 9.35 5.19
N ARG A 86 14.17 9.44 5.87
CA ARG A 86 13.86 8.49 6.94
C ARG A 86 13.64 7.11 6.32
N PRO A 87 14.16 6.04 6.91
CA PRO A 87 13.93 4.68 6.43
C PRO A 87 12.43 4.34 6.53
N GLU A 88 12.00 3.37 5.74
CA GLU A 88 10.66 2.81 5.90
C GLU A 88 10.53 2.16 7.28
N PRO A 89 9.33 2.20 7.89
CA PRO A 89 9.10 1.51 9.16
C PRO A 89 9.45 0.03 9.02
N PRO A 90 10.11 -0.57 10.02
CA PRO A 90 10.45 -1.97 9.99
C PRO A 90 9.18 -2.84 9.97
N SER A 91 9.27 -4.01 9.35
CA SER A 91 8.17 -5.00 9.37
C SER A 91 8.02 -5.63 10.74
N ALA A 92 6.78 -5.90 11.15
CA ALA A 92 6.49 -6.73 12.32
C ALA A 92 6.86 -8.20 12.10
N ALA A 93 7.01 -8.64 10.82
CA ALA A 93 7.42 -9.97 10.45
C ALA A 93 8.91 -10.06 10.09
N ASP A 94 9.45 -11.25 10.26
CA ASP A 94 10.68 -11.71 9.66
C ASP A 94 10.35 -12.46 8.36
N ILE A 95 10.61 -11.80 7.21
CA ILE A 95 10.35 -12.36 5.88
C ILE A 95 11.68 -12.67 5.23
N VAL A 96 11.91 -13.97 4.96
CA VAL A 96 13.13 -14.45 4.32
C VAL A 96 12.79 -15.02 2.95
N ASP A 97 13.48 -14.55 1.93
CA ASP A 97 13.34 -15.06 0.58
C ASP A 97 14.07 -16.42 0.42
N VAL A 98 13.42 -17.32 -0.29
CA VAL A 98 14.02 -18.59 -0.71
C VAL A 98 15.00 -18.31 -1.83
N PRO A 99 16.29 -18.70 -1.70
CA PRO A 99 17.23 -18.65 -2.81
C PRO A 99 16.76 -19.48 -4.01
N GLU A 100 17.03 -19.03 -5.24
CA GLU A 100 16.55 -19.70 -6.48
C GLU A 100 17.02 -21.15 -6.60
N GLU A 101 18.21 -21.47 -6.13
CA GLU A 101 18.83 -22.81 -6.21
C GLU A 101 18.52 -23.69 -5.00
N SER A 102 17.59 -23.30 -4.10
CA SER A 102 17.30 -24.08 -2.90
C SER A 102 16.68 -25.43 -3.20
N THR A 103 17.22 -26.45 -2.57
CA THR A 103 16.66 -27.80 -2.57
C THR A 103 15.53 -27.93 -1.55
N PRO A 104 14.65 -28.97 -1.64
CA PRO A 104 13.67 -29.27 -0.59
C PRO A 104 14.30 -29.44 0.81
N ALA A 105 15.54 -29.95 0.89
CA ALA A 105 16.26 -30.11 2.14
C ALA A 105 16.64 -28.74 2.76
N ASP A 106 17.08 -27.79 1.94
CA ASP A 106 17.39 -26.43 2.38
C ASP A 106 16.15 -25.73 2.92
N ILE A 107 14.99 -25.94 2.27
CA ILE A 107 13.70 -25.41 2.74
C ILE A 107 13.33 -25.99 4.11
N VAL A 108 13.50 -27.31 4.28
CA VAL A 108 13.27 -27.97 5.59
C VAL A 108 14.14 -27.35 6.67
N GLU A 109 15.42 -27.09 6.40
CA GLU A 109 16.35 -26.46 7.35
C GLU A 109 15.89 -25.04 7.72
N MET A 110 15.55 -24.22 6.70
CA MET A 110 15.04 -22.87 6.90
C MET A 110 13.75 -22.83 7.74
N LEU A 111 12.85 -23.78 7.54
CA LEU A 111 11.60 -23.89 8.30
C LEU A 111 11.84 -24.40 9.72
N ALA A 112 12.71 -25.42 9.89
CA ALA A 112 13.05 -25.99 11.19
C ALA A 112 13.70 -24.97 12.13
N GLU A 113 14.63 -24.16 11.60
CA GLU A 113 15.28 -23.09 12.36
C GLU A 113 14.24 -22.15 12.98
N ARG A 114 13.21 -21.76 12.19
CA ARG A 114 12.17 -20.84 12.63
C ARG A 114 11.14 -21.48 13.55
N LEU A 115 10.73 -22.71 13.27
CA LEU A 115 9.86 -23.48 14.16
C LEU A 115 10.47 -23.67 15.55
N SER A 116 11.80 -23.76 15.63
CA SER A 116 12.51 -23.89 16.91
C SER A 116 12.32 -22.69 17.84
N GLN A 117 11.88 -21.56 17.32
CA GLN A 117 11.53 -20.35 18.09
C GLN A 117 10.13 -20.43 18.71
N GLY A 118 9.40 -21.54 18.51
CA GLY A 118 8.14 -21.83 19.18
C GLY A 118 6.90 -21.21 18.57
N ALA A 119 6.98 -20.71 17.32
CA ALA A 119 5.86 -20.12 16.60
C ALA A 119 5.57 -20.86 15.29
N ASP A 120 4.35 -20.72 14.78
CA ASP A 120 4.00 -21.16 13.43
C ASP A 120 4.80 -20.39 12.37
N VAL A 121 5.12 -21.08 11.27
CA VAL A 121 5.88 -20.51 10.15
C VAL A 121 5.05 -20.61 8.88
N VAL A 122 4.98 -19.52 8.12
CA VAL A 122 4.35 -19.52 6.79
C VAL A 122 5.41 -19.76 5.72
N ARG A 123 5.17 -20.76 4.87
CA ARG A 123 5.81 -20.93 3.57
C ARG A 123 4.89 -20.31 2.52
N LEU A 124 5.17 -19.06 2.13
CA LEU A 124 4.37 -18.31 1.16
C LEU A 124 4.87 -18.61 -0.26
N VAL A 125 3.98 -19.15 -1.09
CA VAL A 125 4.32 -19.60 -2.45
C VAL A 125 3.49 -18.87 -3.50
N ALA A 126 4.04 -18.65 -4.69
CA ALA A 126 3.29 -18.07 -5.80
C ALA A 126 2.21 -19.05 -6.30
N GLY A 127 1.07 -18.55 -6.73
CA GLY A 127 -0.04 -19.37 -7.23
C GLY A 127 -0.70 -20.24 -6.17
N ASN A 128 -0.86 -21.53 -6.47
CA ASN A 128 -1.47 -22.54 -5.61
C ASN A 128 -0.42 -23.62 -5.25
N PRO A 129 -0.21 -23.95 -3.97
CA PRO A 129 0.86 -24.85 -3.52
C PRO A 129 0.88 -26.21 -4.25
N LEU A 130 -0.27 -26.88 -4.38
CA LEU A 130 -0.35 -28.20 -4.99
C LEU A 130 -0.39 -28.21 -6.52
N SER A 131 -0.28 -27.04 -7.17
CA SER A 131 -0.16 -26.95 -8.62
C SER A 131 1.30 -26.86 -9.10
N SER A 132 2.28 -27.02 -8.18
CA SER A 132 3.71 -26.96 -8.48
C SER A 132 4.42 -28.20 -7.94
N GLU A 133 5.09 -28.96 -8.82
CA GLU A 133 5.86 -30.16 -8.45
C GLU A 133 6.98 -29.81 -7.46
N ARG A 134 7.61 -28.64 -7.61
CA ARG A 134 8.61 -28.15 -6.67
C ARG A 134 8.05 -28.03 -5.26
N ILE A 135 6.87 -27.43 -5.12
CA ILE A 135 6.23 -27.24 -3.81
C ILE A 135 5.72 -28.57 -3.24
N GLN A 136 5.27 -29.49 -4.09
CA GLN A 136 4.93 -30.86 -3.66
C GLN A 136 6.15 -31.55 -3.04
N SER A 137 7.31 -31.47 -3.69
CA SER A 137 8.56 -32.02 -3.16
C SER A 137 9.00 -31.36 -1.84
N GLU A 138 8.78 -30.06 -1.68
CA GLU A 138 9.02 -29.36 -0.40
C GLU A 138 8.09 -29.90 0.71
N ILE A 139 6.79 -30.09 0.41
CA ILE A 139 5.80 -30.63 1.36
C ILE A 139 6.18 -32.05 1.78
N GLU A 140 6.56 -32.90 0.82
CA GLU A 140 7.01 -34.26 1.09
C GLU A 140 8.25 -34.31 1.99
N ALA A 141 9.20 -33.40 1.75
CA ALA A 141 10.39 -33.27 2.60
C ALA A 141 10.06 -32.79 4.02
N VAL A 142 9.13 -31.84 4.16
CA VAL A 142 8.63 -31.37 5.47
C VAL A 142 7.92 -32.51 6.22
N GLN A 143 7.12 -33.31 5.52
CA GLN A 143 6.45 -34.49 6.08
C GLN A 143 7.46 -35.54 6.53
N ALA A 144 8.47 -35.84 5.69
CA ALA A 144 9.53 -36.79 6.00
C ALA A 144 10.37 -36.35 7.19
N ALA A 145 10.54 -35.05 7.41
CA ALA A 145 11.19 -34.46 8.58
C ALA A 145 10.34 -34.49 9.87
N GLY A 146 9.10 -35.02 9.79
CA GLY A 146 8.18 -35.13 10.94
C GLY A 146 7.60 -33.81 11.41
N MET A 147 7.58 -32.77 10.57
CA MET A 147 6.97 -31.48 10.87
C MET A 147 5.47 -31.51 10.58
N ASN A 148 4.68 -30.88 11.45
CA ASN A 148 3.26 -30.67 11.15
C ASN A 148 3.12 -29.59 10.07
N PHE A 149 2.23 -29.85 9.09
CA PHE A 149 1.95 -28.86 8.05
C PHE A 149 0.46 -28.77 7.74
N GLN A 150 0.07 -27.62 7.19
CA GLN A 150 -1.25 -27.40 6.59
C GLN A 150 -1.09 -26.64 5.28
N ILE A 151 -2.04 -26.86 4.36
CA ILE A 151 -2.05 -26.23 3.05
C ILE A 151 -3.26 -25.31 2.94
N VAL A 152 -2.99 -24.07 2.52
CA VAL A 152 -4.01 -23.07 2.23
C VAL A 152 -3.95 -22.77 0.73
N PRO A 153 -4.96 -23.20 -0.05
CA PRO A 153 -4.97 -23.00 -1.49
C PRO A 153 -4.91 -21.53 -1.87
N GLY A 154 -4.22 -21.23 -2.97
CA GLY A 154 -4.28 -19.96 -3.69
C GLY A 154 -5.07 -20.09 -4.99
N MET A 155 -5.47 -18.96 -5.58
CA MET A 155 -6.06 -18.97 -6.92
C MET A 155 -5.02 -19.38 -7.96
N SER A 156 -5.44 -20.21 -8.93
CA SER A 156 -4.60 -20.56 -10.06
C SER A 156 -4.27 -19.32 -10.91
N VAL A 157 -3.00 -19.16 -11.26
CA VAL A 157 -2.54 -18.05 -12.11
C VAL A 157 -3.12 -18.18 -13.54
N PRO A 158 -3.00 -19.34 -14.22
CA PRO A 158 -3.52 -19.50 -15.58
C PRO A 158 -5.03 -19.26 -15.69
N SER A 159 -5.85 -19.71 -14.75
CA SER A 159 -7.30 -19.50 -14.83
C SER A 159 -7.76 -18.11 -14.40
N THR A 160 -6.98 -17.42 -13.58
CA THR A 160 -7.38 -16.12 -13.03
C THR A 160 -6.97 -14.95 -13.95
N VAL A 161 -5.77 -14.99 -14.50
CA VAL A 161 -5.22 -13.89 -15.33
C VAL A 161 -6.08 -13.57 -16.56
N PRO A 162 -6.62 -14.55 -17.32
CA PRO A 162 -7.49 -14.27 -18.45
C PRO A 162 -8.74 -13.44 -18.09
N ALA A 163 -9.34 -13.67 -16.92
CA ALA A 163 -10.48 -12.88 -16.46
C ALA A 163 -10.14 -11.39 -16.31
N PHE A 164 -8.91 -11.07 -15.87
CA PHE A 164 -8.40 -9.69 -15.78
C PHE A 164 -7.96 -9.14 -17.15
N ALA A 165 -7.58 -10.01 -18.08
CA ALA A 165 -7.30 -9.64 -19.46
C ALA A 165 -8.58 -9.46 -20.31
N GLY A 166 -9.75 -9.79 -19.76
CA GLY A 166 -11.03 -9.71 -20.46
C GLY A 166 -11.27 -10.91 -21.39
N ILE A 167 -10.63 -12.05 -21.14
CA ILE A 167 -10.76 -13.26 -21.95
C ILE A 167 -11.70 -14.24 -21.26
N ALA A 168 -12.80 -14.60 -21.92
CA ALA A 168 -13.74 -15.60 -21.44
C ALA A 168 -13.25 -17.02 -21.80
N LEU A 169 -12.96 -17.84 -20.79
CA LEU A 169 -12.45 -19.19 -21.01
C LEU A 169 -13.56 -20.20 -21.37
N GLY A 170 -14.81 -19.87 -21.05
CA GLY A 170 -15.92 -20.82 -21.22
C GLY A 170 -15.97 -21.88 -20.10
N SER A 171 -16.74 -22.93 -20.33
CA SER A 171 -16.88 -24.05 -19.38
C SER A 171 -15.83 -25.14 -19.54
N THR A 172 -15.15 -25.16 -20.68
CA THR A 172 -14.09 -26.13 -21.00
C THR A 172 -12.89 -25.40 -21.58
N TYR A 173 -11.74 -25.59 -20.96
CA TYR A 173 -10.45 -25.05 -21.39
C TYR A 173 -9.34 -25.91 -20.80
N THR A 174 -8.11 -25.70 -21.27
CA THR A 174 -6.94 -26.38 -20.72
C THR A 174 -5.98 -25.37 -20.14
N GLU A 175 -5.57 -25.56 -18.89
CA GLU A 175 -4.54 -24.76 -18.25
C GLU A 175 -3.33 -25.60 -17.85
N THR A 176 -2.13 -25.05 -18.02
CA THR A 176 -0.90 -25.68 -17.54
C THR A 176 0.17 -24.64 -17.22
N ASP A 177 1.03 -24.95 -16.26
CA ASP A 177 2.21 -24.17 -15.92
C ASP A 177 3.45 -24.90 -16.44
N ILE A 178 4.07 -24.32 -17.46
CA ILE A 178 5.33 -24.82 -18.06
C ILE A 178 6.50 -23.86 -17.78
N SER A 179 6.28 -22.84 -16.97
CA SER A 179 7.26 -21.76 -16.73
C SER A 179 8.58 -22.25 -16.11
N SER A 180 8.55 -23.36 -15.37
CA SER A 180 9.73 -23.97 -14.76
C SER A 180 10.50 -24.91 -15.68
N ILE A 181 9.93 -25.29 -16.83
CA ILE A 181 10.57 -26.22 -17.78
C ILE A 181 11.57 -25.44 -18.65
N PRO A 182 12.85 -25.81 -18.72
CA PRO A 182 13.79 -25.18 -19.64
C PRO A 182 13.32 -25.25 -21.10
N ALA A 183 13.55 -24.20 -21.87
CA ALA A 183 13.04 -24.09 -23.24
C ALA A 183 13.55 -25.21 -24.18
N ASP A 184 14.78 -25.68 -23.99
CA ASP A 184 15.39 -26.79 -24.73
C ASP A 184 14.75 -28.15 -24.40
N VAL A 185 14.41 -28.38 -23.12
CA VAL A 185 13.66 -29.56 -22.68
C VAL A 185 12.25 -29.52 -23.25
N LEU A 186 11.57 -28.38 -23.12
CA LEU A 186 10.24 -28.17 -23.66
C LEU A 186 10.15 -28.39 -25.17
N ALA A 187 11.21 -28.02 -25.93
CA ALA A 187 11.26 -28.20 -27.37
C ALA A 187 11.26 -29.67 -27.82
N THR A 188 11.62 -30.61 -26.93
CA THR A 188 11.72 -32.03 -27.21
C THR A 188 10.64 -32.90 -26.54
N ASP A 189 9.71 -32.28 -25.82
CA ASP A 189 8.62 -32.99 -25.13
C ASP A 189 7.41 -33.18 -26.05
N ASP A 190 7.53 -34.14 -26.98
CA ASP A 190 6.46 -34.45 -27.94
C ASP A 190 5.16 -34.86 -27.25
N ALA A 191 5.22 -35.57 -26.14
CA ALA A 191 4.03 -36.05 -25.41
C ALA A 191 3.20 -34.90 -24.83
N LEU A 192 3.86 -33.88 -24.30
CA LEU A 192 3.19 -32.67 -23.81
C LEU A 192 2.49 -31.95 -24.97
N TRP A 193 3.19 -31.73 -26.08
CA TRP A 193 2.63 -30.96 -27.21
C TRP A 193 1.50 -31.70 -27.91
N ASP A 194 1.60 -33.00 -28.11
CA ASP A 194 0.53 -33.83 -28.69
C ASP A 194 -0.71 -33.80 -27.77
N GLY A 195 -0.51 -33.82 -26.45
CA GLY A 195 -1.57 -33.66 -25.48
C GLY A 195 -2.25 -32.31 -25.58
N LEU A 196 -1.49 -31.21 -25.66
CA LEU A 196 -2.03 -29.85 -25.73
C LEU A 196 -2.79 -29.58 -27.03
N VAL A 197 -2.34 -30.12 -28.17
CA VAL A 197 -3.05 -29.95 -29.47
C VAL A 197 -4.41 -30.64 -29.47
N GLY A 198 -4.54 -31.79 -28.80
CA GLY A 198 -5.80 -32.51 -28.64
C GLY A 198 -6.70 -32.02 -27.52
N ALA A 199 -6.22 -31.08 -26.71
CA ALA A 199 -6.90 -30.64 -25.51
C ALA A 199 -8.03 -29.61 -25.78
N PRO A 200 -9.01 -29.47 -24.85
CA PRO A 200 -10.02 -28.43 -24.95
C PRO A 200 -9.46 -27.01 -25.03
N GLN A 201 -10.04 -26.21 -25.91
CA GLN A 201 -9.64 -24.82 -26.16
C GLN A 201 -10.52 -23.85 -25.35
N PRO A 202 -10.00 -22.63 -24.99
CA PRO A 202 -8.65 -22.14 -25.25
C PRO A 202 -7.58 -22.84 -24.41
N LEU A 203 -6.32 -22.83 -24.88
CA LEU A 203 -5.16 -23.18 -24.07
C LEU A 203 -4.70 -21.98 -23.27
N VAL A 204 -4.43 -22.17 -21.99
CA VAL A 204 -3.90 -21.14 -21.09
C VAL A 204 -2.61 -21.65 -20.47
N LEU A 205 -1.51 -21.04 -20.86
CA LEU A 205 -0.17 -21.46 -20.48
C LEU A 205 0.50 -20.41 -19.60
N GLN A 206 0.99 -20.82 -18.43
CA GLN A 206 1.91 -19.98 -17.66
C GLN A 206 3.33 -20.27 -18.15
N VAL A 207 4.05 -19.21 -18.56
CA VAL A 207 5.30 -19.34 -19.31
C VAL A 207 6.30 -18.25 -18.95
N VAL A 208 7.54 -18.42 -19.37
CA VAL A 208 8.55 -17.36 -19.41
C VAL A 208 8.83 -16.95 -20.86
N SER A 209 9.42 -15.76 -21.06
CA SER A 209 9.64 -15.20 -22.41
C SER A 209 10.45 -16.10 -23.34
N ALA A 210 11.45 -16.82 -22.82
CA ALA A 210 12.28 -17.74 -23.59
C ALA A 210 11.50 -18.91 -24.22
N GLN A 211 10.31 -19.21 -23.72
CA GLN A 211 9.48 -20.32 -24.21
C GLN A 211 8.53 -19.92 -25.36
N LEU A 212 8.31 -18.62 -25.60
CA LEU A 212 7.37 -18.13 -26.61
C LEU A 212 7.69 -18.65 -28.02
N PRO A 213 8.96 -18.66 -28.49
CA PRO A 213 9.32 -19.24 -29.80
C PRO A 213 9.02 -20.73 -29.88
N VAL A 214 9.32 -21.47 -28.81
CA VAL A 214 9.09 -22.92 -28.73
C VAL A 214 7.61 -23.25 -28.84
N ILE A 215 6.76 -22.51 -28.11
CA ILE A 215 5.29 -22.67 -28.14
C ILE A 215 4.77 -22.47 -29.57
N SER A 216 5.20 -21.38 -30.21
CA SER A 216 4.82 -21.09 -31.59
C SER A 216 5.23 -22.23 -32.53
N GLU A 217 6.49 -22.63 -32.51
CA GLU A 217 7.05 -23.66 -33.39
C GLU A 217 6.37 -25.01 -33.18
N GLN A 218 6.25 -25.46 -31.94
CA GLN A 218 5.72 -26.79 -31.62
C GLN A 218 4.23 -26.94 -32.01
N LEU A 219 3.42 -25.90 -31.77
CA LEU A 219 2.00 -25.93 -32.15
C LEU A 219 1.82 -25.82 -33.68
N LEU A 220 2.62 -24.99 -34.38
CA LEU A 220 2.58 -24.88 -35.83
C LEU A 220 3.01 -26.19 -36.52
N ASN A 221 4.07 -26.83 -36.05
CA ASN A 221 4.55 -28.11 -36.58
C ASN A 221 3.51 -29.22 -36.42
N ARG A 222 2.58 -29.10 -35.47
CA ARG A 222 1.47 -30.05 -35.25
C ARG A 222 0.16 -29.63 -35.95
N GLY A 223 0.24 -28.64 -36.83
CA GLY A 223 -0.88 -28.25 -37.70
C GLY A 223 -1.85 -27.25 -37.09
N VAL A 224 -1.54 -26.64 -35.95
CA VAL A 224 -2.32 -25.53 -35.44
C VAL A 224 -2.15 -24.33 -36.37
N GLY A 225 -3.24 -23.68 -36.76
CA GLY A 225 -3.19 -22.60 -37.75
C GLY A 225 -2.41 -21.37 -37.27
N SER A 226 -1.57 -20.80 -38.13
CA SER A 226 -0.75 -19.62 -37.81
C SER A 226 -1.57 -18.38 -37.48
N ALA A 227 -2.82 -18.29 -37.93
CA ALA A 227 -3.74 -17.19 -37.68
C ALA A 227 -4.53 -17.35 -36.36
N VAL A 228 -4.32 -18.42 -35.60
CA VAL A 228 -5.00 -18.61 -34.30
C VAL A 228 -4.66 -17.43 -33.38
N PRO A 229 -5.67 -16.76 -32.82
CA PRO A 229 -5.47 -15.62 -31.94
C PRO A 229 -4.75 -16.02 -30.65
N VAL A 230 -3.81 -15.17 -30.22
CA VAL A 230 -3.02 -15.36 -29.01
C VAL A 230 -2.99 -14.05 -28.23
N SER A 231 -3.19 -14.16 -26.94
CA SER A 231 -3.00 -13.05 -26.01
C SER A 231 -1.89 -13.36 -25.03
N VAL A 232 -0.99 -12.40 -24.83
CA VAL A 232 0.10 -12.50 -23.84
C VAL A 232 -0.15 -11.47 -22.76
N THR A 233 -0.30 -11.93 -21.51
CA THR A 233 -0.54 -11.07 -20.35
C THR A 233 0.63 -11.15 -19.39
N VAL A 234 1.28 -10.01 -19.12
CA VAL A 234 2.37 -9.86 -18.17
C VAL A 234 1.87 -9.13 -16.92
N ASN A 235 2.46 -9.44 -15.75
CA ASN A 235 2.07 -8.89 -14.44
C ASN A 235 0.57 -9.03 -14.16
N GLY A 236 -0.02 -10.15 -14.56
CA GLY A 236 -1.46 -10.40 -14.48
C GLY A 236 -2.07 -10.03 -13.14
N THR A 237 -3.32 -9.57 -13.17
CA THR A 237 -4.13 -9.13 -12.01
C THR A 237 -3.63 -7.90 -11.28
N THR A 238 -2.42 -7.43 -11.54
CA THR A 238 -1.86 -6.22 -10.91
C THR A 238 -2.18 -4.95 -11.70
N ARG A 239 -1.89 -3.79 -11.13
CA ARG A 239 -2.01 -2.49 -11.82
C ARG A 239 -0.93 -2.26 -12.88
N LEU A 240 0.06 -3.14 -12.93
CA LEU A 240 1.11 -3.16 -13.95
C LEU A 240 0.80 -4.15 -15.07
N GLN A 241 -0.33 -4.83 -15.01
CA GLN A 241 -0.75 -5.75 -16.07
C GLN A 241 -0.66 -5.07 -17.43
N ARG A 242 -0.21 -5.80 -18.42
CA ARG A 242 -0.26 -5.43 -19.83
C ARG A 242 -0.63 -6.67 -20.62
N THR A 243 -1.69 -6.53 -21.38
CA THR A 243 -2.16 -7.58 -22.28
C THR A 243 -2.01 -7.09 -23.71
N PHE A 244 -1.38 -7.89 -24.55
CA PHE A 244 -1.25 -7.61 -25.97
C PHE A 244 -1.64 -8.85 -26.79
N ASP A 245 -2.27 -8.58 -27.92
CA ASP A 245 -2.80 -9.59 -28.79
C ASP A 245 -1.87 -9.78 -29.99
N THR A 246 -1.74 -11.02 -30.42
CA THR A 246 -0.94 -11.44 -31.54
C THR A 246 -1.58 -12.70 -32.21
N THR A 247 -0.90 -13.34 -33.08
CA THR A 247 -1.28 -14.66 -33.65
C THR A 247 -0.23 -15.70 -33.31
N LEU A 248 -0.59 -16.97 -33.41
CA LEU A 248 0.34 -18.08 -33.16
C LEU A 248 1.59 -17.98 -34.04
N GLY A 249 1.42 -17.62 -35.31
CA GLY A 249 2.54 -17.47 -36.25
C GLY A 249 3.47 -16.31 -35.93
N MET A 250 3.01 -15.32 -35.16
CA MET A 250 3.81 -14.15 -34.76
C MET A 250 4.33 -14.26 -33.32
N LEU A 251 3.85 -15.22 -32.54
CA LEU A 251 4.19 -15.36 -31.12
C LEU A 251 5.69 -15.51 -30.89
N GLY A 252 6.37 -16.27 -31.73
CA GLY A 252 7.82 -16.46 -31.65
C GLY A 252 8.66 -15.23 -31.97
N ASN A 253 8.05 -14.22 -32.63
CA ASN A 253 8.69 -12.95 -32.98
C ASN A 253 8.31 -11.79 -32.04
N VAL A 254 7.59 -12.06 -30.96
CA VAL A 254 7.29 -11.06 -29.95
C VAL A 254 8.60 -10.68 -29.25
N ASP A 255 9.20 -9.59 -29.72
CA ASP A 255 10.49 -9.13 -29.25
C ASP A 255 10.36 -8.32 -27.96
N ALA A 256 11.37 -8.42 -27.10
CA ALA A 256 11.53 -7.58 -25.91
C ALA A 256 11.60 -6.07 -26.23
N THR A 257 11.83 -5.69 -27.49
CA THR A 257 11.79 -4.30 -27.96
C THR A 257 10.38 -3.75 -28.11
N ASP A 258 9.43 -4.58 -28.52
CA ASP A 258 8.02 -4.21 -28.68
C ASP A 258 7.26 -4.32 -27.34
N ALA A 259 7.74 -5.18 -26.46
CA ALA A 259 7.24 -5.31 -25.10
C ALA A 259 8.41 -5.31 -24.10
N PRO A 260 9.02 -4.15 -23.80
CA PRO A 260 10.17 -4.06 -22.88
C PRO A 260 9.92 -4.58 -21.47
N VAL A 261 8.67 -4.93 -21.18
CA VAL A 261 8.26 -5.62 -19.94
C VAL A 261 8.62 -7.09 -19.96
N LEU A 262 8.84 -7.72 -21.15
CA LEU A 262 9.14 -9.15 -21.26
C LEU A 262 10.56 -9.51 -20.79
N ALA A 263 11.50 -8.58 -20.86
CA ALA A 263 12.91 -8.85 -20.59
C ALA A 263 13.25 -9.06 -19.09
N THR A 264 12.34 -8.67 -18.17
CA THR A 264 12.57 -8.72 -16.71
C THR A 264 11.34 -9.18 -15.92
N SER A 265 10.36 -9.77 -16.62
CA SER A 265 9.05 -10.06 -16.02
C SER A 265 9.01 -11.42 -15.33
N PRO A 266 8.25 -11.52 -14.23
CA PRO A 266 7.83 -12.81 -13.67
C PRO A 266 7.09 -13.64 -14.74
N PRO A 267 6.78 -14.90 -14.48
CA PRO A 267 6.00 -15.73 -15.39
C PRO A 267 4.79 -14.99 -15.93
N MET A 268 4.52 -15.12 -17.22
CA MET A 268 3.40 -14.52 -17.92
C MET A 268 2.37 -15.58 -18.30
N VAL A 269 1.17 -15.14 -18.65
CA VAL A 269 0.10 -16.03 -19.10
C VAL A 269 -0.15 -15.80 -20.59
N VAL A 270 -0.05 -16.89 -21.37
CA VAL A 270 -0.37 -16.93 -22.80
C VAL A 270 -1.71 -17.65 -22.95
N THR A 271 -2.68 -17.01 -23.58
CA THR A 271 -3.97 -17.61 -23.91
C THR A 271 -4.06 -17.77 -25.43
N ILE A 272 -4.32 -18.99 -25.91
CA ILE A 272 -4.36 -19.36 -27.33
C ILE A 272 -5.76 -19.84 -27.67
N GLY A 273 -6.43 -19.22 -28.60
CA GLY A 273 -7.75 -19.64 -29.08
C GLY A 273 -8.68 -18.50 -29.43
N LYS A 274 -9.83 -18.80 -29.99
CA LYS A 274 -10.82 -17.85 -30.53
C LYS A 274 -11.38 -16.87 -29.47
N SER A 275 -11.40 -17.25 -28.21
CA SER A 275 -11.88 -16.39 -27.12
C SER A 275 -11.06 -15.11 -26.96
N VAL A 276 -9.83 -15.08 -27.48
CA VAL A 276 -8.98 -13.88 -27.48
C VAL A 276 -9.57 -12.77 -28.35
N ASP A 277 -10.19 -13.09 -29.50
CA ASP A 277 -10.76 -12.10 -30.41
C ASP A 277 -11.89 -11.28 -29.76
N GLU A 278 -12.53 -11.84 -28.76
CA GLU A 278 -13.67 -11.19 -28.08
C GLU A 278 -13.31 -10.48 -26.79
N ARG A 279 -12.03 -10.48 -26.39
CA ARG A 279 -11.61 -9.95 -25.10
C ARG A 279 -11.98 -8.49 -24.89
N PHE A 280 -12.08 -7.68 -25.93
CA PHE A 280 -12.49 -6.28 -25.84
C PHE A 280 -13.89 -6.09 -25.23
N LYS A 281 -14.76 -7.09 -25.32
CA LYS A 281 -16.11 -7.06 -24.73
C LYS A 281 -16.06 -7.11 -23.20
N TYR A 282 -15.03 -7.69 -22.63
CA TYR A 282 -14.88 -7.95 -21.20
C TYR A 282 -13.64 -7.29 -20.58
N ALA A 283 -12.96 -6.41 -21.30
CA ALA A 283 -11.73 -5.75 -20.85
C ALA A 283 -12.01 -4.68 -19.77
N TRP A 284 -12.47 -5.10 -18.62
CA TRP A 284 -12.86 -4.23 -17.51
C TRP A 284 -11.67 -3.70 -16.69
N TRP A 285 -10.56 -4.46 -16.62
CA TRP A 285 -9.44 -4.12 -15.75
C TRP A 285 -8.55 -3.03 -16.33
N GLU A 286 -8.07 -3.22 -17.55
CA GLU A 286 -7.18 -2.27 -18.23
C GLU A 286 -7.92 -1.05 -18.80
N ASN A 287 -9.25 -1.11 -18.93
CA ASN A 287 -10.09 0.00 -19.40
C ASN A 287 -10.52 0.98 -18.31
N ARG A 288 -10.10 0.78 -17.06
CA ARG A 288 -10.35 1.74 -15.98
C ARG A 288 -9.76 3.11 -16.32
N ALA A 289 -10.45 4.16 -15.94
CA ALA A 289 -10.12 5.54 -16.33
C ALA A 289 -8.67 5.93 -16.02
N LEU A 290 -8.17 5.56 -14.84
CA LEU A 290 -6.81 5.86 -14.38
C LEU A 290 -5.86 4.66 -14.48
N TYR A 291 -6.18 3.66 -15.30
CA TYR A 291 -5.37 2.45 -15.37
C TYR A 291 -3.90 2.73 -15.70
N GLY A 292 -3.01 2.25 -14.83
CA GLY A 292 -1.55 2.44 -14.96
C GLY A 292 -1.05 3.87 -14.72
N TRP A 293 -1.91 4.81 -14.34
CA TRP A 293 -1.52 6.17 -13.98
C TRP A 293 -0.82 6.19 -12.62
N ARG A 294 0.33 6.83 -12.56
CA ARG A 294 1.02 7.12 -11.31
C ARG A 294 0.48 8.42 -10.75
N VAL A 295 -0.23 8.33 -9.64
CA VAL A 295 -0.84 9.50 -9.00
C VAL A 295 -0.12 9.80 -7.70
N LEU A 296 0.42 11.01 -7.60
CA LEU A 296 1.09 11.51 -6.40
C LEU A 296 0.05 11.95 -5.37
N VAL A 297 0.15 11.43 -4.15
CA VAL A 297 -0.71 11.75 -3.01
C VAL A 297 0.13 12.45 -1.93
N PRO A 298 0.19 13.80 -1.93
CA PRO A 298 1.01 14.57 -1.00
C PRO A 298 0.30 14.75 0.35
N ARG A 299 0.25 13.69 1.16
CA ARG A 299 -0.49 13.67 2.42
C ARG A 299 0.25 12.91 3.50
N ALA A 300 -0.06 13.19 4.79
CA ALA A 300 0.42 12.37 5.89
C ALA A 300 -0.01 10.91 5.69
N LYS A 301 0.86 9.96 6.02
CA LYS A 301 0.68 8.52 5.75
C LYS A 301 -0.65 8.00 6.30
N GLU A 302 -1.01 8.41 7.51
CA GLU A 302 -2.23 7.98 8.20
C GLU A 302 -3.53 8.49 7.55
N GLN A 303 -3.42 9.51 6.71
CA GLN A 303 -4.56 10.16 6.04
C GLN A 303 -4.67 9.82 4.55
N ALA A 304 -3.65 9.18 3.97
CA ALA A 304 -3.58 8.89 2.54
C ALA A 304 -4.43 7.68 2.13
N GLY A 305 -4.66 6.72 3.04
CA GLY A 305 -5.30 5.44 2.76
C GLY A 305 -6.63 5.52 1.99
N PRO A 306 -7.64 6.31 2.41
CA PRO A 306 -8.92 6.39 1.69
C PRO A 306 -8.77 6.91 0.25
N MET A 307 -7.88 7.88 0.02
CA MET A 307 -7.59 8.39 -1.33
C MET A 307 -6.86 7.35 -2.17
N SER A 308 -5.85 6.72 -1.62
CA SER A 308 -5.08 5.67 -2.30
C SER A 308 -5.97 4.48 -2.67
N THR A 309 -6.89 4.08 -1.79
CA THR A 309 -7.88 3.03 -2.06
C THR A 309 -8.80 3.43 -3.21
N ARG A 310 -9.36 4.65 -3.20
CA ARG A 310 -10.24 5.14 -4.27
C ARG A 310 -9.51 5.26 -5.61
N LEU A 311 -8.30 5.83 -5.63
CA LEU A 311 -7.44 5.89 -6.82
C LEU A 311 -7.17 4.50 -7.39
N SER A 312 -6.91 3.54 -6.51
CA SER A 312 -6.69 2.14 -6.85
C SER A 312 -7.93 1.50 -7.48
N ALA A 313 -9.12 1.83 -7.00
CA ALA A 313 -10.37 1.36 -7.60
C ALA A 313 -10.54 1.82 -9.04
N HIS A 314 -10.03 3.00 -9.40
CA HIS A 314 -9.98 3.50 -10.78
C HIS A 314 -8.74 3.00 -11.58
N GLY A 315 -7.94 2.09 -11.02
CA GLY A 315 -6.77 1.47 -11.69
C GLY A 315 -5.48 2.25 -11.59
N ALA A 316 -5.43 3.34 -10.82
CA ALA A 316 -4.22 4.10 -10.60
C ALA A 316 -3.21 3.39 -9.69
N ILE A 317 -1.96 3.83 -9.77
CA ILE A 317 -0.85 3.48 -8.88
C ILE A 317 -0.61 4.70 -7.99
N PRO A 318 -1.24 4.79 -6.81
CA PRO A 318 -1.00 5.90 -5.90
C PRO A 318 0.40 5.81 -5.32
N MET A 319 1.07 6.96 -5.20
CA MET A 319 2.33 7.10 -4.50
C MET A 319 2.20 8.17 -3.43
N GLU A 320 2.25 7.74 -2.18
CA GLU A 320 2.13 8.62 -1.03
C GLU A 320 3.45 9.30 -0.74
N VAL A 321 3.41 10.62 -0.64
CA VAL A 321 4.56 11.44 -0.28
C VAL A 321 4.16 12.33 0.89
N PRO A 322 4.59 12.01 2.12
CA PRO A 322 4.29 12.84 3.27
C PRO A 322 4.81 14.27 3.07
N THR A 323 3.98 15.27 3.30
CA THR A 323 4.33 16.69 3.20
C THR A 323 4.43 17.37 4.56
N ILE A 324 3.90 16.72 5.58
CA ILE A 324 4.02 17.09 6.99
C ILE A 324 4.46 15.88 7.80
N SER A 325 5.12 16.14 8.92
CA SER A 325 5.45 15.17 9.95
C SER A 325 4.90 15.69 11.28
N VAL A 326 4.36 14.78 12.06
CA VAL A 326 3.98 15.05 13.45
C VAL A 326 5.17 14.65 14.32
N GLU A 327 5.69 15.60 15.08
CA GLU A 327 6.84 15.38 15.96
C GLU A 327 6.43 15.64 17.43
N PRO A 328 7.11 15.03 18.39
CA PRO A 328 6.93 15.36 19.82
C PRO A 328 7.12 16.86 20.11
N PRO A 329 6.52 17.39 21.16
CA PRO A 329 6.71 18.77 21.56
C PRO A 329 8.18 19.04 21.92
N ARG A 330 8.64 20.28 21.75
CA ARG A 330 10.01 20.68 22.14
C ARG A 330 10.26 20.57 23.65
N ASN A 331 9.18 20.73 24.43
CA ASN A 331 9.21 20.62 25.89
C ASN A 331 8.25 19.51 26.34
N PRO A 332 8.71 18.26 26.46
CA PRO A 332 7.86 17.15 26.89
C PRO A 332 7.38 17.27 28.35
N ALA A 333 8.09 18.03 29.18
CA ALA A 333 7.73 18.21 30.60
C ALA A 333 6.34 18.85 30.80
N GLN A 334 5.81 19.61 29.84
CA GLN A 334 4.45 20.11 29.91
C GLN A 334 3.41 18.99 29.84
N MET A 335 3.59 18.06 28.86
CA MET A 335 2.72 16.90 28.75
C MET A 335 2.83 15.97 29.97
N GLU A 336 4.02 15.76 30.49
CA GLU A 336 4.23 14.96 31.72
C GLU A 336 3.49 15.53 32.91
N ARG A 337 3.52 16.86 33.10
CA ARG A 337 2.75 17.55 34.15
C ARG A 337 1.24 17.43 33.89
N ALA A 338 0.81 17.50 32.64
CA ALA A 338 -0.58 17.32 32.26
C ALA A 338 -1.08 15.91 32.61
N ILE A 339 -0.31 14.86 32.26
CA ILE A 339 -0.65 13.46 32.59
C ILE A 339 -0.77 13.27 34.11
N LYS A 340 0.21 13.78 34.89
CA LYS A 340 0.11 13.78 36.36
C LYS A 340 -1.16 14.49 36.84
N GLY A 341 -1.50 15.63 36.23
CA GLY A 341 -2.71 16.38 36.55
C GLY A 341 -4.01 15.62 36.26
N ILE A 342 -4.05 14.82 35.19
CA ILE A 342 -5.18 13.94 34.91
C ILE A 342 -5.34 12.92 36.05
N VAL A 343 -4.27 12.21 36.40
CA VAL A 343 -4.30 11.20 37.47
C VAL A 343 -4.63 11.78 38.85
N GLU A 344 -4.19 13.00 39.11
CA GLU A 344 -4.44 13.72 40.37
C GLU A 344 -5.82 14.40 40.42
N GLY A 345 -6.63 14.29 39.34
CA GLY A 345 -7.96 14.93 39.29
C GLY A 345 -7.94 16.45 39.19
N ARG A 346 -6.90 17.03 38.59
CA ARG A 346 -6.74 18.51 38.47
C ARG A 346 -7.56 19.13 37.35
N TYR A 347 -8.23 18.30 36.51
CA TYR A 347 -8.99 18.77 35.35
C TYR A 347 -10.45 18.30 35.41
N GLN A 348 -11.36 19.20 35.11
CA GLN A 348 -12.78 18.92 34.94
C GLN A 348 -13.04 18.43 33.49
N TRP A 349 -12.33 19.05 32.53
CA TRP A 349 -12.46 18.75 31.11
C TRP A 349 -11.11 18.50 30.43
N ILE A 350 -11.13 17.65 29.44
CA ILE A 350 -10.06 17.53 28.44
C ILE A 350 -10.68 17.83 27.08
N VAL A 351 -10.16 18.84 26.39
CA VAL A 351 -10.64 19.23 25.04
C VAL A 351 -9.65 18.76 23.99
N LEU A 352 -10.09 17.83 23.14
CA LEU A 352 -9.26 17.23 22.09
C LEU A 352 -9.64 17.81 20.73
N THR A 353 -8.67 18.48 20.09
CA THR A 353 -8.89 19.25 18.86
C THR A 353 -8.66 18.45 17.57
N SER A 354 -7.97 17.32 17.65
CA SER A 354 -7.58 16.53 16.48
C SER A 354 -7.22 15.09 16.86
N VAL A 355 -7.27 14.19 15.87
CA VAL A 355 -6.80 12.80 16.01
C VAL A 355 -5.33 12.74 16.48
N ASN A 356 -4.48 13.67 16.04
CA ASN A 356 -3.09 13.73 16.48
C ASN A 356 -2.95 14.12 17.95
N ALA A 357 -3.81 14.99 18.46
CA ALA A 357 -3.85 15.31 19.90
C ALA A 357 -4.26 14.06 20.71
N VAL A 358 -5.28 13.32 20.26
CA VAL A 358 -5.68 12.04 20.88
C VAL A 358 -4.50 11.07 20.92
N ARG A 359 -3.86 10.83 19.78
CA ARG A 359 -2.72 9.89 19.67
C ARG A 359 -1.54 10.31 20.55
N SER A 360 -1.20 11.61 20.55
CA SER A 360 -0.08 12.12 21.33
C SER A 360 -0.32 12.00 22.83
N LEU A 361 -1.54 12.35 23.28
CA LEU A 361 -1.95 12.18 24.67
C LEU A 361 -1.94 10.70 25.08
N TRP A 362 -2.53 9.84 24.24
CA TRP A 362 -2.61 8.40 24.49
C TRP A 362 -1.24 7.73 24.54
N ALA A 363 -0.35 8.03 23.60
CA ALA A 363 1.01 7.52 23.61
C ALA A 363 1.75 7.87 24.91
N LYS A 364 1.55 9.10 25.40
CA LYS A 364 2.17 9.54 26.64
C LYS A 364 1.56 8.86 27.88
N ILE A 365 0.25 8.61 27.89
CA ILE A 365 -0.43 7.82 28.93
C ILE A 365 0.14 6.40 28.99
N GLN A 366 0.28 5.75 27.85
CA GLN A 366 0.87 4.40 27.77
C GLN A 366 2.35 4.37 28.21
N GLU A 367 3.14 5.40 27.87
CA GLU A 367 4.54 5.53 28.31
C GLU A 367 4.67 5.55 29.83
N PHE A 368 3.66 6.11 30.54
CA PHE A 368 3.59 6.07 32.01
C PHE A 368 2.98 4.78 32.58
N GLY A 369 2.71 3.77 31.75
CA GLY A 369 2.07 2.51 32.17
C GLY A 369 0.60 2.67 32.58
N LEU A 370 -0.06 3.73 32.11
CA LEU A 370 -1.46 4.06 32.38
C LEU A 370 -2.36 3.62 31.23
N ASP A 371 -3.66 3.59 31.44
CA ASP A 371 -4.68 3.24 30.44
C ASP A 371 -5.91 4.16 30.52
N SER A 372 -7.01 3.80 29.81
CA SER A 372 -8.23 4.60 29.75
C SER A 372 -8.88 4.86 31.12
N ARG A 373 -8.58 4.08 32.15
CA ARG A 373 -9.04 4.32 33.52
C ARG A 373 -8.51 5.62 34.10
N SER A 374 -7.41 6.15 33.56
CA SER A 374 -6.86 7.46 33.98
C SER A 374 -7.77 8.62 33.65
N PHE A 375 -8.75 8.47 32.79
CA PHE A 375 -9.75 9.48 32.44
C PHE A 375 -11.00 9.42 33.34
N ALA A 376 -11.03 8.52 34.32
CA ALA A 376 -12.17 8.41 35.22
C ALA A 376 -12.41 9.74 36.00
N GLY A 377 -13.62 10.29 35.93
CA GLY A 377 -14.01 11.55 36.57
C GLY A 377 -13.67 12.81 35.78
N VAL A 378 -13.06 12.70 34.60
CA VAL A 378 -12.79 13.84 33.70
C VAL A 378 -13.74 13.77 32.52
N ARG A 379 -14.40 14.87 32.18
CA ARG A 379 -15.25 15.01 30.99
C ARG A 379 -14.39 15.26 29.74
N ILE A 380 -14.78 14.69 28.63
CA ILE A 380 -14.03 14.80 27.37
C ILE A 380 -14.86 15.48 26.30
N ALA A 381 -14.30 16.52 25.68
CA ALA A 381 -14.87 17.20 24.53
C ALA A 381 -14.00 16.99 23.28
N ALA A 382 -14.66 16.80 22.13
CA ALA A 382 -13.99 16.68 20.84
C ALA A 382 -14.49 17.73 19.84
N VAL A 383 -13.57 18.31 19.06
CA VAL A 383 -13.92 19.38 18.09
C VAL A 383 -14.61 18.83 16.85
N GLY A 384 -14.45 17.55 16.51
CA GLY A 384 -15.05 16.99 15.32
C GLY A 384 -15.22 15.48 15.36
N ALA A 385 -16.07 14.95 14.46
CA ALA A 385 -16.46 13.54 14.41
C ALA A 385 -15.25 12.59 14.34
N LYS A 386 -14.24 12.87 13.52
CA LYS A 386 -13.03 12.02 13.44
C LYS A 386 -12.22 11.99 14.73
N THR A 387 -12.25 13.07 15.48
CA THR A 387 -11.60 13.12 16.81
C THR A 387 -12.39 12.30 17.81
N ALA A 388 -13.73 12.38 17.75
CA ALA A 388 -14.62 11.56 18.57
C ALA A 388 -14.42 10.06 18.28
N GLU A 389 -14.43 9.64 17.01
CA GLU A 389 -14.14 8.26 16.61
C GLU A 389 -12.79 7.75 17.15
N ALA A 390 -11.75 8.60 17.14
CA ALA A 390 -10.44 8.24 17.68
C ALA A 390 -10.45 8.07 19.21
N ILE A 391 -11.28 8.82 19.93
CA ILE A 391 -11.48 8.70 21.38
C ILE A 391 -12.32 7.43 21.68
N GLU A 392 -13.36 7.18 20.92
CA GLU A 392 -14.22 6.00 21.04
C GLU A 392 -13.44 4.71 20.81
N ALA A 393 -12.46 4.71 19.89
CA ALA A 393 -11.55 3.59 19.68
C ALA A 393 -10.70 3.25 20.93
N LEU A 394 -10.57 4.17 21.89
CA LEU A 394 -9.93 3.94 23.19
C LEU A 394 -10.90 3.46 24.27
N GLY A 395 -12.17 3.22 23.90
CA GLY A 395 -13.23 2.82 24.81
C GLY A 395 -13.81 3.97 25.64
N ILE A 396 -13.68 5.23 25.19
CA ILE A 396 -14.14 6.43 25.86
C ILE A 396 -15.13 7.15 24.95
N THR A 397 -16.31 7.52 25.47
CA THR A 397 -17.29 8.32 24.72
C THR A 397 -17.13 9.79 25.09
N PRO A 398 -16.88 10.69 24.12
CA PRO A 398 -16.85 12.12 24.40
C PRO A 398 -18.23 12.63 24.85
N GLU A 399 -18.28 13.42 25.94
CA GLU A 399 -19.52 13.98 26.44
C GLU A 399 -19.98 15.23 25.67
N LEU A 400 -19.05 15.91 24.97
CA LEU A 400 -19.37 17.14 24.27
C LEU A 400 -18.77 17.17 22.87
N LEU A 401 -19.65 17.46 21.90
CA LEU A 401 -19.30 17.72 20.49
C LEU A 401 -20.03 18.98 20.00
N PRO A 402 -19.43 19.74 19.08
CA PRO A 402 -20.14 20.83 18.40
C PRO A 402 -21.25 20.28 17.49
N LYS A 403 -22.15 21.15 17.09
CA LYS A 403 -23.21 20.78 16.12
C LYS A 403 -22.59 20.23 14.83
N PRO A 404 -23.22 19.24 14.16
CA PRO A 404 -22.69 18.64 12.94
C PRO A 404 -22.34 19.64 11.82
N THR A 405 -23.03 20.78 11.79
CA THR A 405 -22.80 21.86 10.82
C THR A 405 -21.66 22.80 11.18
N GLN A 406 -21.10 22.72 12.41
CA GLN A 406 -20.08 23.62 12.95
C GLN A 406 -18.95 22.87 13.66
N GLN A 407 -18.45 21.80 13.06
CA GLN A 407 -17.36 20.99 13.62
C GLN A 407 -16.01 21.71 13.54
N ASN A 408 -15.86 22.77 14.33
CA ASN A 408 -14.65 23.57 14.46
C ASN A 408 -14.52 24.16 15.87
N SER A 409 -13.43 24.86 16.15
CA SER A 409 -13.12 25.45 17.45
C SER A 409 -14.21 26.41 17.94
N ALA A 410 -14.73 27.28 17.08
CA ALA A 410 -15.80 28.21 17.43
C ALA A 410 -17.10 27.49 17.78
N GLY A 411 -17.48 26.49 16.98
CA GLY A 411 -18.69 25.69 17.23
C GLY A 411 -18.61 24.88 18.52
N LEU A 412 -17.40 24.49 18.97
CA LEU A 412 -17.25 23.85 20.28
C LEU A 412 -17.42 24.88 21.41
N VAL A 413 -16.88 26.09 21.28
CA VAL A 413 -17.08 27.19 22.26
C VAL A 413 -18.57 27.51 22.40
N ASP A 414 -19.33 27.55 21.29
CA ASP A 414 -20.77 27.85 21.29
C ASP A 414 -21.62 26.84 22.10
N VAL A 415 -21.12 25.64 22.33
CA VAL A 415 -21.82 24.59 23.10
C VAL A 415 -21.13 24.23 24.39
N PHE A 416 -19.95 24.79 24.67
CA PHE A 416 -19.22 24.53 25.91
C PHE A 416 -19.95 25.17 27.09
N PRO A 417 -20.10 24.47 28.25
CA PRO A 417 -20.80 25.04 29.42
C PRO A 417 -20.01 26.19 30.02
N GLU A 418 -20.72 27.17 30.55
CA GLU A 418 -20.14 28.17 31.45
C GLU A 418 -19.69 27.51 32.74
N PHE A 419 -18.61 28.02 33.35
CA PHE A 419 -18.13 27.55 34.65
C PHE A 419 -19.10 27.95 35.75
N ASP A 420 -19.53 26.97 36.54
CA ASP A 420 -20.38 27.19 37.71
C ASP A 420 -19.61 26.75 38.97
N PRO A 421 -19.24 27.70 39.87
CA PRO A 421 -18.44 27.37 41.04
C PRO A 421 -19.15 26.46 42.05
N ASP A 422 -20.48 26.34 41.99
CA ASP A 422 -21.25 25.44 42.85
C ASP A 422 -21.34 24.01 42.30
N LEU A 423 -21.27 23.84 40.98
CA LEU A 423 -21.42 22.56 40.29
C LEU A 423 -20.09 21.99 39.79
N ASP A 424 -19.11 22.83 39.54
CA ASP A 424 -17.82 22.43 38.96
C ASP A 424 -16.71 22.53 40.03
N PRO A 425 -16.40 21.43 40.73
CA PRO A 425 -15.42 21.44 41.84
C PRO A 425 -13.99 21.71 41.37
N VAL A 426 -13.71 21.51 40.07
CA VAL A 426 -12.40 21.76 39.48
C VAL A 426 -12.57 22.67 38.26
N GLY A 427 -12.33 23.96 38.43
CA GLY A 427 -12.52 24.98 37.40
C GLY A 427 -11.46 24.97 36.29
N ARG A 428 -10.92 23.80 35.92
CA ARG A 428 -9.74 23.71 35.04
C ARG A 428 -9.95 22.77 33.87
N VAL A 429 -9.58 23.24 32.68
CA VAL A 429 -9.66 22.52 31.38
C VAL A 429 -8.26 22.25 30.86
N LEU A 430 -7.97 21.01 30.49
CA LEU A 430 -6.75 20.64 29.77
C LEU A 430 -7.01 20.71 28.25
N LEU A 431 -6.17 21.44 27.51
CA LEU A 431 -6.24 21.61 26.09
C LEU A 431 -4.95 21.14 25.41
N PRO A 432 -4.80 19.82 25.14
CA PRO A 432 -3.66 19.29 24.37
C PRO A 432 -3.86 19.63 22.88
N ARG A 433 -2.96 20.40 22.28
CA ARG A 433 -3.09 20.84 20.87
C ARG A 433 -1.76 20.92 20.13
N ALA A 434 -1.82 21.21 18.83
CA ALA A 434 -0.64 21.49 18.00
C ALA A 434 0.01 22.81 18.36
N ASP A 435 1.33 22.93 18.13
CA ASP A 435 2.09 24.17 18.28
C ASP A 435 1.65 25.34 17.37
N ILE A 436 0.92 25.02 16.29
CA ILE A 436 0.42 26.00 15.30
C ILE A 436 -1.09 26.26 15.44
N ALA A 437 -1.73 25.82 16.52
CA ALA A 437 -3.16 26.01 16.72
C ALA A 437 -3.49 27.49 17.04
N THR A 438 -4.70 27.92 16.65
CA THR A 438 -5.20 29.28 16.95
C THR A 438 -5.74 29.37 18.39
N ASP A 439 -5.80 30.57 18.95
CA ASP A 439 -6.20 30.79 20.36
C ASP A 439 -7.73 30.83 20.56
N VAL A 440 -8.52 30.60 19.52
CA VAL A 440 -10.00 30.64 19.57
C VAL A 440 -10.59 29.81 20.70
N LEU A 441 -10.06 28.59 20.95
CA LEU A 441 -10.54 27.73 22.04
C LEU A 441 -10.07 28.22 23.41
N VAL A 442 -8.82 28.67 23.51
CA VAL A 442 -8.27 29.19 24.76
C VAL A 442 -9.07 30.41 25.19
N ASP A 443 -9.21 31.38 24.28
CA ASP A 443 -9.92 32.63 24.55
C ASP A 443 -11.41 32.38 24.84
N GLY A 444 -12.05 31.50 24.04
CA GLY A 444 -13.46 31.18 24.20
C GLY A 444 -13.77 30.48 25.53
N ILE A 445 -12.98 29.47 25.91
CA ILE A 445 -13.16 28.73 27.18
C ILE A 445 -12.84 29.63 28.39
N HIS A 446 -11.83 30.50 28.27
CA HIS A 446 -11.56 31.51 29.30
C HIS A 446 -12.72 32.49 29.47
N ALA A 447 -13.34 32.95 28.39
CA ALA A 447 -14.50 33.83 28.43
C ALA A 447 -15.72 33.19 29.11
N LEU A 448 -15.80 31.84 29.12
CA LEU A 448 -16.82 31.08 29.85
C LEU A 448 -16.45 30.82 31.33
N GLY A 449 -15.36 31.42 31.83
CA GLY A 449 -14.97 31.38 33.24
C GLY A 449 -14.02 30.26 33.66
N TRP A 450 -13.58 29.40 32.71
CA TRP A 450 -12.68 28.28 33.00
C TRP A 450 -11.20 28.69 32.99
N GLU A 451 -10.40 28.07 33.84
CA GLU A 451 -8.94 28.10 33.70
C GLU A 451 -8.50 27.09 32.63
N VAL A 452 -7.65 27.49 31.65
CA VAL A 452 -7.18 26.62 30.58
C VAL A 452 -5.69 26.33 30.73
N ASP A 453 -5.36 25.06 30.89
CA ASP A 453 -3.99 24.55 30.71
C ASP A 453 -3.76 24.23 29.21
N ASP A 454 -3.21 25.20 28.47
CA ASP A 454 -2.84 25.07 27.07
C ASP A 454 -1.51 24.33 26.96
N VAL A 455 -1.55 23.11 26.44
CA VAL A 455 -0.39 22.22 26.36
C VAL A 455 -0.08 21.83 24.91
N VAL A 456 1.12 22.17 24.45
CA VAL A 456 1.60 21.68 23.15
C VAL A 456 1.86 20.18 23.26
N SER A 457 0.97 19.38 22.68
CA SER A 457 1.05 17.92 22.71
C SER A 457 1.86 17.35 21.54
N TYR A 458 1.90 18.05 20.40
CA TYR A 458 2.69 17.69 19.24
C TYR A 458 3.03 18.93 18.40
N ARG A 459 4.00 18.78 17.51
CA ARG A 459 4.36 19.81 16.52
C ARG A 459 4.07 19.31 15.12
N THR A 460 3.50 20.18 14.31
CA THR A 460 3.37 19.92 12.88
C THR A 460 4.53 20.58 12.15
N VAL A 461 5.46 19.77 11.66
CA VAL A 461 6.62 20.25 10.90
C VAL A 461 6.52 19.82 9.44
N ARG A 462 7.21 20.54 8.58
CA ARG A 462 7.35 20.13 7.20
C ARG A 462 8.12 18.81 7.16
N ALA A 463 7.61 17.83 6.40
CA ALA A 463 8.26 16.54 6.25
C ALA A 463 9.66 16.68 5.61
N ALA A 464 10.51 15.69 5.84
CA ALA A 464 11.77 15.57 5.14
C ALA A 464 11.53 15.47 3.62
N PRO A 465 12.44 16.00 2.79
CA PRO A 465 12.33 15.83 1.34
C PRO A 465 12.25 14.35 0.96
N PRO A 466 11.38 13.97 0.01
CA PRO A 466 11.31 12.60 -0.46
C PRO A 466 12.64 12.17 -1.11
N SER A 467 12.78 10.88 -1.40
CA SER A 467 13.99 10.33 -2.02
C SER A 467 14.38 11.08 -3.29
N ALA A 468 15.66 11.04 -3.66
CA ALA A 468 16.14 11.70 -4.88
C ALA A 468 15.39 11.22 -6.12
N GLU A 469 15.04 9.93 -6.17
CA GLU A 469 14.29 9.34 -7.26
C GLU A 469 12.87 9.93 -7.37
N VAL A 470 12.14 10.00 -6.26
CA VAL A 470 10.78 10.59 -6.22
C VAL A 470 10.82 12.07 -6.62
N ARG A 471 11.80 12.83 -6.14
CA ARG A 471 11.96 14.24 -6.53
C ARG A 471 12.25 14.40 -8.03
N GLU A 472 13.06 13.52 -8.59
CA GLU A 472 13.32 13.50 -10.03
C GLU A 472 12.03 13.14 -10.80
N MET A 473 11.28 12.15 -10.36
CA MET A 473 9.99 11.80 -10.95
C MET A 473 9.00 12.97 -10.94
N ILE A 474 8.93 13.73 -9.85
CA ILE A 474 8.06 14.93 -9.77
C ILE A 474 8.46 15.95 -10.83
N LYS A 475 9.76 16.22 -11.00
CA LYS A 475 10.27 17.25 -11.90
C LYS A 475 10.30 16.83 -13.37
N SER A 476 10.52 15.54 -13.65
CA SER A 476 10.67 15.01 -15.02
C SER A 476 9.36 14.50 -15.64
N GLY A 477 8.22 14.59 -14.91
CA GLY A 477 6.94 14.09 -15.40
C GLY A 477 6.76 12.59 -15.22
N GLY A 478 7.40 12.00 -14.23
CA GLY A 478 7.24 10.60 -13.83
C GLY A 478 5.87 10.31 -13.19
N PHE A 479 5.13 11.35 -12.80
CA PHE A 479 3.74 11.28 -12.34
C PHE A 479 2.78 11.79 -13.41
N ASP A 480 1.64 11.12 -13.54
CA ASP A 480 0.60 11.49 -14.48
C ASP A 480 -0.36 12.51 -13.87
N ALA A 481 -0.62 12.40 -12.55
CA ALA A 481 -1.43 13.35 -11.81
C ALA A 481 -0.91 13.55 -10.37
N VAL A 482 -1.37 14.63 -9.72
CA VAL A 482 -1.22 14.89 -8.29
C VAL A 482 -2.54 15.36 -7.70
N CYS A 483 -2.92 14.83 -6.51
CA CYS A 483 -4.16 15.17 -5.82
C CYS A 483 -3.87 16.01 -4.56
N PHE A 484 -4.18 17.30 -4.59
CA PHE A 484 -4.02 18.20 -3.47
C PHE A 484 -5.29 18.33 -2.64
N THR A 485 -5.20 18.09 -1.33
CA THR A 485 -6.33 18.14 -0.39
C THR A 485 -6.38 19.41 0.46
N SER A 486 -5.40 20.31 0.33
CA SER A 486 -5.37 21.60 1.03
C SER A 486 -4.31 22.52 0.46
N ALA A 487 -4.42 23.83 0.74
CA ALA A 487 -3.40 24.81 0.40
C ALA A 487 -2.02 24.49 1.02
N SER A 488 -2.00 23.93 2.22
CA SER A 488 -0.76 23.54 2.90
C SER A 488 -0.07 22.37 2.19
N THR A 489 -0.80 21.38 1.70
CA THR A 489 -0.21 20.26 0.94
C THR A 489 0.45 20.74 -0.36
N VAL A 490 -0.14 21.73 -1.04
CA VAL A 490 0.46 22.37 -2.24
C VAL A 490 1.79 23.04 -1.88
N ARG A 491 1.76 23.96 -0.91
CA ARG A 491 2.96 24.74 -0.49
C ARG A 491 4.06 23.82 0.03
N ASN A 492 3.69 22.82 0.81
CA ASN A 492 4.66 21.90 1.40
C ASN A 492 5.31 21.02 0.33
N LEU A 493 4.53 20.41 -0.58
CA LEU A 493 5.09 19.57 -1.65
C LEU A 493 6.08 20.37 -2.50
N VAL A 494 5.67 21.56 -2.96
CA VAL A 494 6.55 22.43 -3.78
C VAL A 494 7.80 22.80 -3.01
N GLY A 495 7.70 23.04 -1.70
CA GLY A 495 8.84 23.38 -0.83
C GLY A 495 9.83 22.25 -0.61
N ILE A 496 9.37 20.97 -0.52
CA ILE A 496 10.26 19.82 -0.25
C ILE A 496 10.75 19.10 -1.50
N ALA A 497 9.98 19.15 -2.59
CA ALA A 497 10.24 18.36 -3.80
C ALA A 497 10.36 19.17 -5.09
N GLY A 498 9.93 20.43 -5.07
CA GLY A 498 9.82 21.28 -6.26
C GLY A 498 8.47 21.17 -6.96
N LYS A 499 8.27 21.96 -8.01
CA LYS A 499 7.02 21.97 -8.77
C LYS A 499 6.86 20.68 -9.59
N PRO A 500 5.65 20.09 -9.64
CA PRO A 500 5.32 19.05 -10.60
C PRO A 500 5.57 19.51 -12.05
N HIS A 501 5.93 18.56 -12.90
CA HIS A 501 6.18 18.82 -14.31
C HIS A 501 4.92 19.31 -15.04
N ALA A 502 5.05 20.14 -16.06
CA ALA A 502 3.93 20.72 -16.80
C ALA A 502 2.97 19.70 -17.44
N ARG A 503 3.42 18.46 -17.70
CA ARG A 503 2.55 17.37 -18.20
C ARG A 503 1.66 16.76 -17.11
N THR A 504 2.01 16.93 -15.82
CA THR A 504 1.29 16.33 -14.69
C THR A 504 -0.02 17.06 -14.49
N ILE A 505 -1.13 16.31 -14.44
CA ILE A 505 -2.47 16.85 -14.15
C ILE A 505 -2.54 17.25 -12.69
N ILE A 506 -2.97 18.47 -12.41
CA ILE A 506 -3.12 19.02 -11.07
C ILE A 506 -4.59 18.97 -10.67
N ALA A 507 -4.92 18.11 -9.71
CA ALA A 507 -6.25 17.99 -9.13
C ALA A 507 -6.28 18.59 -7.72
N CYS A 508 -7.20 19.54 -7.47
CA CYS A 508 -7.35 20.24 -6.19
C CYS A 508 -8.75 19.96 -5.62
N ILE A 509 -8.82 19.63 -4.33
CA ILE A 509 -10.08 19.26 -3.65
C ILE A 509 -11.11 20.40 -3.61
N GLY A 510 -10.65 21.64 -3.69
CA GLY A 510 -11.51 22.82 -3.61
C GLY A 510 -10.74 24.12 -3.81
N PRO A 511 -11.43 25.27 -3.70
CA PRO A 511 -10.92 26.58 -4.12
C PRO A 511 -9.67 27.04 -3.38
N MET A 512 -9.53 26.72 -2.10
CA MET A 512 -8.35 27.11 -1.30
C MET A 512 -7.08 26.40 -1.77
N ALA A 513 -7.18 25.11 -2.14
CA ALA A 513 -6.07 24.35 -2.70
C ALA A 513 -5.74 24.83 -4.12
N ALA A 514 -6.77 25.11 -4.93
CA ALA A 514 -6.63 25.63 -6.28
C ALA A 514 -5.95 27.00 -6.30
N ALA A 515 -6.36 27.92 -5.43
CA ALA A 515 -5.74 29.24 -5.29
C ALA A 515 -4.25 29.13 -4.95
N ALA A 516 -3.90 28.30 -3.95
CA ALA A 516 -2.50 28.05 -3.57
C ALA A 516 -1.67 27.42 -4.70
N ALA A 517 -2.26 26.55 -5.51
CA ALA A 517 -1.61 25.98 -6.68
C ALA A 517 -1.33 27.05 -7.74
N THR A 518 -2.31 27.89 -8.03
CA THR A 518 -2.21 29.00 -8.99
C THR A 518 -1.18 30.04 -8.54
N GLU A 519 -1.18 30.43 -7.26
CA GLU A 519 -0.17 31.33 -6.67
C GLU A 519 1.26 30.82 -6.89
N LEU A 520 1.45 29.51 -6.85
CA LEU A 520 2.74 28.87 -7.10
C LEU A 520 3.00 28.61 -8.60
N GLY A 521 2.12 29.08 -9.50
CA GLY A 521 2.26 28.93 -10.94
C GLY A 521 2.02 27.51 -11.43
N LEU A 522 1.19 26.73 -10.76
CA LEU A 522 0.68 25.46 -11.23
C LEU A 522 -0.64 25.67 -11.98
N ARG A 523 -0.85 24.93 -13.07
CA ARG A 523 -2.12 24.91 -13.79
C ARG A 523 -3.05 23.94 -13.04
N VAL A 524 -4.21 24.41 -12.59
CA VAL A 524 -5.24 23.55 -12.01
C VAL A 524 -6.10 22.98 -13.14
N ASP A 525 -6.12 21.67 -13.26
CA ASP A 525 -6.82 20.95 -14.33
C ASP A 525 -8.16 20.40 -13.85
N VAL A 526 -8.24 20.00 -12.57
CA VAL A 526 -9.42 19.36 -11.97
C VAL A 526 -9.72 19.96 -10.61
N GLN A 527 -11.00 20.33 -10.43
CA GLN A 527 -11.56 20.73 -9.15
C GLN A 527 -13.02 20.20 -9.10
N PRO A 528 -13.39 19.34 -8.14
CA PRO A 528 -14.76 18.86 -8.01
C PRO A 528 -15.70 19.99 -7.55
N GLU A 529 -16.99 19.85 -7.85
CA GLU A 529 -18.03 20.79 -7.38
C GLU A 529 -18.22 20.73 -5.87
N VAL A 530 -18.14 19.52 -5.31
CA VAL A 530 -18.24 19.26 -3.86
C VAL A 530 -16.87 18.85 -3.35
N ALA A 531 -16.40 19.53 -2.31
CA ALA A 531 -15.11 19.24 -1.71
C ALA A 531 -15.15 17.93 -0.92
N GLY A 532 -14.48 16.91 -1.42
CA GLY A 532 -14.37 15.59 -0.80
C GLY A 532 -13.26 14.77 -1.45
N VAL A 533 -12.76 13.77 -0.72
CA VAL A 533 -11.66 12.92 -1.22
C VAL A 533 -12.17 12.00 -2.33
N ALA A 534 -13.36 11.45 -2.19
CA ALA A 534 -13.99 10.60 -3.20
C ALA A 534 -14.29 11.42 -4.46
N GLU A 535 -14.90 12.58 -4.28
CA GLU A 535 -15.30 13.50 -5.34
C GLU A 535 -14.09 14.01 -6.14
N LEU A 536 -12.95 14.27 -5.44
CA LEU A 536 -11.71 14.66 -6.11
C LEU A 536 -11.17 13.55 -7.01
N VAL A 537 -11.19 12.31 -6.54
CA VAL A 537 -10.67 11.16 -7.30
C VAL A 537 -11.61 10.84 -8.47
N ASP A 538 -12.91 10.89 -8.25
CA ASP A 538 -13.91 10.64 -9.30
C ASP A 538 -13.83 11.73 -10.39
N ALA A 539 -13.74 13.01 -10.01
CA ALA A 539 -13.55 14.11 -10.96
C ALA A 539 -12.25 13.97 -11.77
N LEU A 540 -11.15 13.47 -11.14
CA LEU A 540 -9.92 13.17 -11.86
C LEU A 540 -10.13 12.02 -12.87
N ALA A 541 -10.82 10.97 -12.47
CA ALA A 541 -11.11 9.82 -13.34
C ALA A 541 -11.95 10.23 -14.55
N ASP A 542 -13.00 11.03 -14.33
CA ASP A 542 -13.87 11.56 -15.38
C ASP A 542 -13.11 12.49 -16.33
N HIS A 543 -12.30 13.39 -15.81
CA HIS A 543 -11.45 14.27 -16.61
C HIS A 543 -10.52 13.47 -17.53
N VAL A 544 -9.86 12.44 -17.01
CA VAL A 544 -8.97 11.58 -17.79
C VAL A 544 -9.73 10.76 -18.82
N ALA A 545 -10.94 10.29 -18.52
CA ALA A 545 -11.81 9.61 -19.47
C ALA A 545 -12.18 10.52 -20.64
N HIS A 546 -12.52 11.78 -20.37
CA HIS A 546 -12.80 12.80 -21.39
C HIS A 546 -11.57 13.09 -22.26
N LEU A 547 -10.39 13.29 -21.65
CA LEU A 547 -9.15 13.50 -22.38
C LEU A 547 -8.80 12.32 -23.29
N ARG A 548 -9.05 11.08 -22.81
CA ARG A 548 -8.82 9.87 -23.60
C ARG A 548 -9.76 9.79 -24.79
N ALA A 549 -11.04 10.05 -24.59
CA ALA A 549 -12.04 10.07 -25.66
C ALA A 549 -11.73 11.14 -26.71
N ALA A 550 -11.18 12.29 -26.30
CA ALA A 550 -10.79 13.39 -27.18
C ALA A 550 -9.40 13.19 -27.83
N GLY A 551 -8.65 12.13 -27.49
CA GLY A 551 -7.27 11.96 -27.96
C GLY A 551 -6.27 12.99 -27.42
N GLN A 552 -6.59 13.63 -26.28
CA GLN A 552 -5.84 14.74 -25.68
C GLN A 552 -5.08 14.34 -24.39
N LEU A 553 -4.80 13.06 -24.20
CA LEU A 553 -4.02 12.62 -23.06
C LEU A 553 -2.64 13.32 -23.05
N PRO A 554 -2.10 13.63 -21.86
CA PRO A 554 -0.74 14.14 -21.75
C PRO A 554 0.27 13.25 -22.48
N PRO A 555 1.34 13.80 -23.07
CA PRO A 555 2.33 13.00 -23.77
C PRO A 555 2.90 11.90 -22.87
N PRO A 556 3.25 10.73 -23.40
CA PRO A 556 3.74 9.62 -22.60
C PRO A 556 4.98 10.02 -21.81
N ARG A 557 5.16 9.38 -20.65
CA ARG A 557 6.34 9.57 -19.79
C ARG A 557 7.61 9.24 -20.58
N LYS A 558 8.62 10.09 -20.53
CA LYS A 558 9.91 9.80 -21.15
C LYS A 558 10.50 8.53 -20.52
N LYS A 559 10.81 7.52 -21.32
CA LYS A 559 11.55 6.32 -20.87
C LYS A 559 12.91 6.78 -20.31
N ARG A 560 13.24 6.41 -19.08
CA ARG A 560 14.56 6.62 -18.51
C ARG A 560 15.54 5.79 -19.34
N ARG A 561 16.47 6.43 -20.04
CA ARG A 561 17.61 5.70 -20.62
C ARG A 561 18.34 5.03 -19.47
N ALA A 562 18.43 3.71 -19.47
CA ALA A 562 19.27 3.00 -18.53
C ALA A 562 20.68 3.62 -18.62
N ARG A 563 21.14 4.15 -17.49
CA ARG A 563 22.52 4.60 -17.37
C ARG A 563 23.34 3.33 -17.61
N LYS A 564 24.04 3.24 -18.74
CA LYS A 564 25.07 2.22 -18.93
C LYS A 564 25.96 2.30 -17.71
N ALA A 565 26.02 1.20 -16.93
CA ALA A 565 27.04 1.04 -15.91
C ALA A 565 28.36 1.23 -16.64
N GLY A 566 29.08 2.27 -16.28
CA GLY A 566 30.37 2.55 -16.88
C GLY A 566 31.32 1.42 -16.52
N SER A 567 32.00 0.98 -17.55
CA SER A 567 33.16 0.08 -17.54
C SER A 567 34.13 0.39 -16.41
#